data_0e0f354ee43271b3db5becd1f242ff71
#
_entry.id   0e0f354ee43271b3db5becd1f242ff71
#
_cell.length_a   1.000
_cell.length_b   1.000
_cell.length_c   1.000
_cell.angle_alpha   90.00
_cell.angle_beta   90.00
_cell.angle_gamma   90.00
#
_symmetry.space_group_name_H-M   'P 1'
#
loop_
_entity.id
_entity.type
_entity.pdbx_description
1 polymer ?
#
loop_
_entity_poly.entity_id
_entity_poly.type
_entity_poly.pdbx_seq_one_letter_code
_entity_poly.pdbx_strand_id
1 'polypeptide(L)'
;MLKIILISFLFVINLYSSEVYLLPKQSDDAESKISELIQEADSEIFIAMYNFSYKKFANDLIEASKHGVRITVLFDQKKTKKDDEILDLLRENGIKTVVNKDKNKMHLKVVLIDSKTAIIGSTNWTKESFEENYDLIYITDDKKLILKLKEFMSKI
;
A
#
# COMPACT_ATOMS: atom_id res chain seq x y z
N MET A 1 5.40 60.50 -10.01
CA MET A 1 5.02 59.48 -9.00
C MET A 1 5.24 58.06 -9.62
N LEU A 2 6.28 57.39 -9.23
CA LEU A 2 6.64 56.04 -9.68
C LEU A 2 5.84 55.04 -8.86
N LYS A 3 4.91 54.28 -9.53
CA LYS A 3 4.16 53.18 -8.87
C LYS A 3 5.05 51.95 -8.85
N ILE A 4 5.56 51.57 -7.69
CA ILE A 4 6.26 50.33 -7.47
C ILE A 4 5.20 49.23 -7.40
N ILE A 5 5.17 48.36 -8.44
CA ILE A 5 4.35 47.14 -8.43
C ILE A 5 5.16 46.08 -7.70
N LEU A 6 4.74 45.74 -6.48
CA LEU A 6 5.30 44.63 -5.69
C LEU A 6 4.73 43.33 -6.24
N ILE A 7 5.52 42.60 -7.05
CA ILE A 7 5.16 41.26 -7.49
C ILE A 7 5.52 40.30 -6.34
N SER A 8 4.51 39.88 -5.59
CA SER A 8 4.64 38.82 -4.59
C SER A 8 4.82 37.48 -5.28
N PHE A 9 6.00 36.92 -5.26
CA PHE A 9 6.28 35.57 -5.72
C PHE A 9 5.81 34.57 -4.65
N LEU A 10 4.65 33.95 -4.86
CA LEU A 10 4.17 32.87 -3.99
C LEU A 10 5.04 31.64 -4.27
N PHE A 11 5.97 31.36 -3.38
CA PHE A 11 6.75 30.11 -3.39
C PHE A 11 5.82 28.98 -2.87
N VAL A 12 5.29 28.16 -3.77
CA VAL A 12 4.57 26.95 -3.38
C VAL A 12 5.60 25.90 -2.96
N ILE A 13 5.82 25.78 -1.65
CA ILE A 13 6.64 24.72 -1.10
C ILE A 13 5.77 23.45 -1.11
N ASN A 14 6.10 22.49 -1.98
CA ASN A 14 5.53 21.16 -1.90
C ASN A 14 6.16 20.44 -0.71
N LEU A 15 5.48 20.42 0.43
CA LEU A 15 5.84 19.61 1.58
C LEU A 15 5.27 18.20 1.35
N TYR A 16 6.16 17.23 1.13
CA TYR A 16 5.77 15.82 1.14
C TYR A 16 5.82 15.32 2.58
N SER A 17 4.79 14.60 2.99
CA SER A 17 4.83 13.84 4.24
C SER A 17 5.43 12.47 3.98
N SER A 18 6.37 12.06 4.81
CA SER A 18 6.93 10.73 4.74
C SER A 18 7.26 10.18 6.13
N GLU A 19 6.97 8.92 6.32
CA GLU A 19 7.22 8.19 7.57
C GLU A 19 8.00 6.91 7.26
N VAL A 20 8.93 6.55 8.14
CA VAL A 20 9.72 5.30 8.03
C VAL A 20 9.56 4.51 9.31
N TYR A 21 9.24 3.24 9.17
CA TYR A 21 9.21 2.29 10.27
C TYR A 21 10.27 1.21 10.07
N LEU A 22 11.05 0.94 11.11
CA LEU A 22 12.11 -0.06 11.11
C LEU A 22 11.70 -1.23 11.98
N LEU A 23 11.53 -2.39 11.35
CA LEU A 23 11.07 -3.61 12.01
C LEU A 23 12.25 -4.45 12.52
N PRO A 24 12.05 -5.28 13.55
CA PRO A 24 10.78 -5.50 14.26
C PRO A 24 10.50 -4.47 15.36
N LYS A 25 11.43 -3.53 15.62
CA LYS A 25 11.35 -2.62 16.77
C LYS A 25 10.10 -1.72 16.79
N GLN A 26 9.61 -1.34 15.61
CA GLN A 26 8.45 -0.46 15.44
C GLN A 26 7.25 -1.21 14.83
N SER A 27 7.13 -2.49 15.09
CA SER A 27 6.08 -3.35 14.51
C SER A 27 4.69 -2.86 14.86
N ASP A 28 4.40 -2.62 16.13
CA ASP A 28 3.08 -2.20 16.60
C ASP A 28 2.67 -0.84 16.02
N ASP A 29 3.61 0.11 15.95
CA ASP A 29 3.36 1.43 15.36
C ASP A 29 3.09 1.31 13.85
N ALA A 30 3.89 0.52 13.14
CA ALA A 30 3.73 0.28 11.71
C ALA A 30 2.40 -0.41 11.39
N GLU A 31 2.03 -1.43 12.17
CA GLU A 31 0.75 -2.13 12.01
C GLU A 31 -0.45 -1.22 12.26
N SER A 32 -0.38 -0.43 13.33
CA SER A 32 -1.42 0.52 13.67
C SER A 32 -1.60 1.56 12.57
N LYS A 33 -0.49 2.09 12.05
CA LYS A 33 -0.51 3.07 10.95
C LYS A 33 -1.05 2.50 9.66
N ILE A 34 -0.69 1.29 9.29
CA ILE A 34 -1.23 0.64 8.08
C ILE A 34 -2.73 0.40 8.23
N SER A 35 -3.19 -0.10 9.40
CA SER A 35 -4.62 -0.30 9.68
C SER A 35 -5.40 1.01 9.62
N GLU A 36 -4.89 2.09 10.22
CA GLU A 36 -5.46 3.44 10.15
C GLU A 36 -5.65 3.88 8.69
N LEU A 37 -4.58 3.81 7.87
CA LEU A 37 -4.62 4.23 6.47
C LEU A 37 -5.60 3.40 5.62
N ILE A 38 -5.75 2.10 5.90
CA ILE A 38 -6.74 1.25 5.23
C ILE A 38 -8.17 1.66 5.62
N GLN A 39 -8.41 1.93 6.92
CA GLN A 39 -9.72 2.32 7.44
C GLN A 39 -10.14 3.72 6.99
N GLU A 40 -9.19 4.62 6.78
CA GLU A 40 -9.42 5.99 6.31
C GLU A 40 -9.48 6.13 4.78
N ALA A 41 -9.34 5.01 4.04
CA ALA A 41 -9.44 5.04 2.58
C ALA A 41 -10.84 5.47 2.12
N ASP A 42 -10.88 6.43 1.18
CA ASP A 42 -12.14 7.00 0.67
C ASP A 42 -12.70 6.23 -0.54
N SER A 43 -11.84 5.70 -1.42
CA SER A 43 -12.28 5.27 -2.75
C SER A 43 -11.63 4.01 -3.28
N GLU A 44 -10.31 3.88 -3.19
CA GLU A 44 -9.60 2.76 -3.80
C GLU A 44 -8.34 2.35 -3.03
N ILE A 45 -8.09 1.05 -2.95
CA ILE A 45 -6.82 0.49 -2.49
C ILE A 45 -6.31 -0.49 -3.54
N PHE A 46 -5.08 -0.28 -4.01
CA PHE A 46 -4.39 -1.22 -4.90
C PHE A 46 -3.15 -1.78 -4.23
N ILE A 47 -3.08 -3.10 -4.09
CA ILE A 47 -2.01 -3.81 -3.39
C ILE A 47 -1.30 -4.73 -4.38
N ALA A 48 0.04 -4.67 -4.39
CA ALA A 48 0.90 -5.70 -4.97
C ALA A 48 1.79 -6.25 -3.86
N MET A 49 1.48 -7.45 -3.39
CA MET A 49 2.14 -8.03 -2.22
C MET A 49 2.66 -9.44 -2.54
N TYR A 50 3.99 -9.60 -2.50
CA TYR A 50 4.63 -10.87 -2.83
C TYR A 50 4.20 -12.01 -1.91
N ASN A 51 4.18 -11.77 -0.60
CA ASN A 51 3.72 -12.74 0.39
C ASN A 51 2.74 -12.06 1.35
N PHE A 52 1.49 -12.52 1.31
CA PHE A 52 0.42 -11.97 2.14
C PHE A 52 -0.27 -13.12 2.90
N SER A 53 0.01 -13.24 4.18
CA SER A 53 -0.59 -14.22 5.08
C SER A 53 -1.09 -13.60 6.41
N TYR A 54 -0.96 -12.28 6.59
CA TYR A 54 -1.33 -11.61 7.83
C TYR A 54 -2.82 -11.28 7.84
N LYS A 55 -3.60 -12.09 8.56
CA LYS A 55 -5.07 -11.98 8.65
C LYS A 55 -5.57 -10.61 9.12
N LYS A 56 -4.82 -9.93 9.97
CA LYS A 56 -5.18 -8.59 10.46
C LYS A 56 -5.47 -7.65 9.29
N PHE A 57 -4.53 -7.51 8.36
CA PHE A 57 -4.70 -6.62 7.20
C PHE A 57 -5.77 -7.13 6.22
N ALA A 58 -5.93 -8.45 6.08
CA ALA A 58 -7.04 -8.98 5.27
C ALA A 58 -8.40 -8.58 5.84
N ASN A 59 -8.58 -8.63 7.16
CA ASN A 59 -9.79 -8.18 7.82
C ASN A 59 -10.00 -6.67 7.69
N ASP A 60 -8.95 -5.85 7.84
CA ASP A 60 -9.03 -4.40 7.65
C ASP A 60 -9.49 -4.06 6.21
N LEU A 61 -8.96 -4.76 5.20
CA LEU A 61 -9.40 -4.61 3.81
C LEU A 61 -10.86 -5.03 3.60
N ILE A 62 -11.30 -6.10 4.22
CA ILE A 62 -12.70 -6.55 4.14
C ILE A 62 -13.63 -5.50 4.73
N GLU A 63 -13.29 -4.92 5.88
CA GLU A 63 -14.10 -3.86 6.48
C GLU A 63 -14.11 -2.60 5.60
N ALA A 64 -12.97 -2.15 5.06
CA ALA A 64 -12.93 -1.04 4.12
C ALA A 64 -13.79 -1.30 2.86
N SER A 65 -13.77 -2.53 2.33
CA SER A 65 -14.61 -2.93 1.19
C SER A 65 -16.10 -2.83 1.50
N LYS A 66 -16.54 -3.23 2.70
CA LYS A 66 -17.95 -3.10 3.15
C LYS A 66 -18.40 -1.63 3.21
N HIS A 67 -17.48 -0.69 3.43
CA HIS A 67 -17.71 0.75 3.39
C HIS A 67 -17.62 1.37 1.99
N GLY A 68 -17.49 0.53 0.94
CA GLY A 68 -17.54 0.98 -0.45
C GLY A 68 -16.19 1.26 -1.09
N VAL A 69 -15.06 1.00 -0.40
CA VAL A 69 -13.72 1.14 -0.97
C VAL A 69 -13.47 0.03 -1.99
N ARG A 70 -13.08 0.39 -3.21
CA ARG A 70 -12.72 -0.58 -4.25
C ARG A 70 -11.31 -1.12 -4.01
N ILE A 71 -11.19 -2.41 -3.77
CA ILE A 71 -9.91 -3.03 -3.45
C ILE A 71 -9.51 -4.01 -4.53
N THR A 72 -8.24 -3.92 -4.96
CA THR A 72 -7.62 -4.90 -5.85
C THR A 72 -6.32 -5.37 -5.24
N VAL A 73 -6.14 -6.69 -5.10
CA VAL A 73 -4.93 -7.30 -4.55
C VAL A 73 -4.27 -8.18 -5.60
N LEU A 74 -3.02 -7.86 -5.95
CA LEU A 74 -2.19 -8.61 -6.86
C LEU A 74 -1.26 -9.53 -6.06
N PHE A 75 -1.36 -10.83 -6.32
CA PHE A 75 -0.56 -11.89 -5.72
C PHE A 75 0.47 -12.44 -6.69
N ASP A 76 1.57 -13.00 -6.16
CA ASP A 76 2.52 -13.79 -6.95
C ASP A 76 2.12 -15.27 -7.00
N GLN A 77 2.11 -15.87 -8.18
CA GLN A 77 1.73 -17.27 -8.38
C GLN A 77 2.56 -18.26 -7.53
N LYS A 78 3.85 -17.96 -7.30
CA LYS A 78 4.74 -18.87 -6.55
C LYS A 78 4.45 -18.85 -5.05
N LYS A 79 3.77 -17.82 -4.57
CA LYS A 79 3.37 -17.68 -3.16
C LYS A 79 1.91 -18.07 -2.92
N THR A 80 1.10 -18.03 -3.97
CA THR A 80 -0.30 -18.45 -3.92
C THR A 80 -0.37 -19.96 -4.11
N LYS A 81 -0.63 -20.70 -3.06
CA LYS A 81 -0.81 -22.15 -3.08
C LYS A 81 -2.27 -22.50 -3.42
N LYS A 82 -2.52 -23.77 -3.76
CA LYS A 82 -3.86 -24.32 -3.69
C LYS A 82 -4.34 -24.20 -2.23
N ASP A 83 -5.52 -23.65 -1.99
CA ASP A 83 -6.06 -23.39 -0.66
C ASP A 83 -5.27 -22.28 0.09
N ASP A 84 -4.96 -21.15 -0.59
CA ASP A 84 -4.39 -19.96 0.03
C ASP A 84 -5.45 -19.22 0.84
N GLU A 85 -5.36 -19.32 2.16
CA GLU A 85 -6.37 -18.84 3.10
C GLU A 85 -6.69 -17.35 2.91
N ILE A 86 -5.70 -16.49 2.66
CA ILE A 86 -5.92 -15.06 2.50
C ILE A 86 -6.56 -14.76 1.14
N LEU A 87 -6.08 -15.41 0.08
CA LEU A 87 -6.64 -15.24 -1.26
C LEU A 87 -8.13 -15.64 -1.28
N ASP A 88 -8.46 -16.78 -0.68
CA ASP A 88 -9.84 -17.28 -0.64
C ASP A 88 -10.72 -16.40 0.26
N LEU A 89 -10.22 -16.00 1.44
CA LEU A 89 -10.92 -15.07 2.34
C LEU A 89 -11.28 -13.75 1.64
N LEU A 90 -10.34 -13.16 0.90
CA LEU A 90 -10.59 -11.90 0.18
C LEU A 90 -11.62 -12.08 -0.94
N ARG A 91 -11.55 -13.20 -1.70
CA ARG A 91 -12.51 -13.52 -2.77
C ARG A 91 -13.91 -13.74 -2.26
N GLU A 92 -14.07 -14.51 -1.18
CA GLU A 92 -15.34 -14.77 -0.53
C GLU A 92 -16.04 -13.50 -0.04
N ASN A 93 -15.26 -12.46 0.28
CA ASN A 93 -15.76 -11.15 0.64
C ASN A 93 -15.84 -10.15 -0.53
N GLY A 94 -15.78 -10.63 -1.78
CA GLY A 94 -15.99 -9.81 -2.97
C GLY A 94 -14.82 -8.90 -3.37
N ILE A 95 -13.66 -9.05 -2.74
CA ILE A 95 -12.47 -8.26 -3.09
C ILE A 95 -11.84 -8.83 -4.37
N LYS A 96 -11.55 -7.93 -5.32
CA LYS A 96 -10.90 -8.31 -6.57
C LYS A 96 -9.47 -8.77 -6.30
N THR A 97 -9.17 -10.02 -6.67
CA THR A 97 -7.83 -10.59 -6.58
C THR A 97 -7.31 -10.97 -7.96
N VAL A 98 -6.05 -10.67 -8.21
CA VAL A 98 -5.32 -11.03 -9.43
C VAL A 98 -4.10 -11.84 -9.04
N VAL A 99 -3.84 -12.94 -9.74
CA VAL A 99 -2.63 -13.74 -9.54
C VAL A 99 -1.74 -13.56 -10.76
N ASN A 100 -0.57 -12.93 -10.56
CA ASN A 100 0.42 -12.80 -11.63
C ASN A 100 0.93 -14.18 -12.06
N LYS A 101 0.71 -14.51 -13.32
CA LYS A 101 1.14 -15.78 -13.94
C LYS A 101 2.32 -15.62 -14.90
N ASP A 102 2.89 -14.42 -14.98
CA ASP A 102 4.04 -14.18 -15.83
C ASP A 102 5.27 -14.97 -15.37
N LYS A 103 6.21 -15.17 -16.28
CA LYS A 103 7.50 -15.80 -15.94
C LYS A 103 8.30 -15.01 -14.90
N ASN A 104 8.11 -13.69 -14.87
CA ASN A 104 8.76 -12.80 -13.93
C ASN A 104 8.03 -12.85 -12.58
N LYS A 105 8.80 -12.97 -11.50
CA LYS A 105 8.28 -12.94 -10.14
C LYS A 105 7.74 -11.54 -9.82
N MET A 106 6.50 -11.45 -9.36
CA MET A 106 5.94 -10.23 -8.77
C MET A 106 6.44 -10.12 -7.31
N HIS A 107 7.61 -9.47 -7.11
CA HIS A 107 8.25 -9.38 -5.80
C HIS A 107 8.02 -8.02 -5.12
N LEU A 108 6.96 -7.32 -5.49
CA LEU A 108 6.59 -6.03 -4.91
C LEU A 108 6.02 -6.18 -3.50
N LYS A 109 6.19 -5.13 -2.71
CA LYS A 109 5.49 -4.86 -1.47
C LYS A 109 5.07 -3.40 -1.54
N VAL A 110 3.94 -3.18 -2.19
CA VAL A 110 3.41 -1.86 -2.51
C VAL A 110 1.92 -1.82 -2.24
N VAL A 111 1.50 -0.78 -1.54
CA VAL A 111 0.09 -0.43 -1.37
C VAL A 111 -0.10 0.99 -1.84
N LEU A 112 -1.10 1.23 -2.66
CA LEU A 112 -1.54 2.57 -3.07
C LEU A 112 -2.95 2.81 -2.53
N ILE A 113 -3.13 3.88 -1.79
CA ILE A 113 -4.41 4.27 -1.19
C ILE A 113 -4.86 5.58 -1.81
N ASP A 114 -6.06 5.59 -2.41
CA ASP A 114 -6.73 6.75 -3.03
C ASP A 114 -5.89 7.51 -4.06
N SER A 115 -4.84 6.89 -4.58
CA SER A 115 -3.83 7.59 -5.39
C SER A 115 -3.22 8.82 -4.69
N LYS A 116 -3.27 8.83 -3.35
CA LYS A 116 -2.76 9.89 -2.47
C LYS A 116 -1.61 9.42 -1.59
N THR A 117 -1.61 8.16 -1.17
CA THR A 117 -0.61 7.59 -0.27
C THR A 117 -0.03 6.31 -0.85
N ALA A 118 1.28 6.15 -0.74
CA ALA A 118 1.99 4.91 -1.05
C ALA A 118 2.65 4.34 0.19
N ILE A 119 2.49 3.03 0.40
CA ILE A 119 3.23 2.25 1.39
C ILE A 119 4.14 1.31 0.59
N ILE A 120 5.44 1.41 0.77
CA ILE A 120 6.44 0.61 0.06
C ILE A 120 7.53 0.15 1.02
N GLY A 121 8.26 -0.89 0.66
CA GLY A 121 9.39 -1.33 1.47
C GLY A 121 9.86 -2.74 1.16
N SER A 122 10.56 -3.33 2.11
CA SER A 122 10.99 -4.72 2.04
C SER A 122 10.00 -5.68 2.70
N THR A 123 9.10 -5.17 3.53
CA THR A 123 8.21 -5.93 4.41
C THR A 123 7.09 -6.62 3.65
N ASN A 124 7.05 -7.95 3.71
CA ASN A 124 5.86 -8.71 3.32
C ASN A 124 4.74 -8.55 4.37
N TRP A 125 3.51 -8.77 3.98
CA TRP A 125 2.40 -8.81 4.92
C TRP A 125 2.26 -10.21 5.55
N THR A 126 3.25 -10.54 6.36
CA THR A 126 3.32 -11.78 7.14
C THR A 126 3.69 -11.44 8.59
N LYS A 127 3.24 -12.22 9.53
CA LYS A 127 3.58 -12.04 10.94
C LYS A 127 5.09 -12.05 11.16
N GLU A 128 5.79 -13.00 10.55
CA GLU A 128 7.25 -13.11 10.55
C GLU A 128 7.96 -11.82 10.13
N SER A 129 7.49 -11.17 9.03
CA SER A 129 8.10 -9.93 8.55
C SER A 129 7.93 -8.77 9.51
N PHE A 130 6.86 -8.73 10.29
CA PHE A 130 6.62 -7.68 11.27
C PHE A 130 7.34 -7.92 12.60
N GLU A 131 7.35 -9.16 13.09
CA GLU A 131 7.80 -9.48 14.44
C GLU A 131 9.26 -9.97 14.51
N GLU A 132 9.82 -10.52 13.43
CA GLU A 132 11.09 -11.25 13.47
C GLU A 132 12.17 -10.70 12.51
N ASN A 133 11.76 -10.12 11.36
CA ASN A 133 12.72 -9.70 10.34
C ASN A 133 13.20 -8.25 10.52
N TYR A 134 14.44 -8.00 10.11
CA TYR A 134 14.90 -6.63 9.88
C TYR A 134 14.36 -6.16 8.52
N ASP A 135 13.24 -5.47 8.57
CA ASP A 135 12.54 -4.93 7.41
C ASP A 135 12.28 -3.43 7.57
N LEU A 136 11.90 -2.76 6.51
CA LEU A 136 11.48 -1.37 6.55
C LEU A 136 10.16 -1.16 5.81
N ILE A 137 9.40 -0.19 6.31
CA ILE A 137 8.20 0.34 5.66
C ILE A 137 8.41 1.83 5.48
N TYR A 138 8.15 2.33 4.27
CA TYR A 138 8.14 3.75 3.93
C TYR A 138 6.77 4.15 3.44
N ILE A 139 6.18 5.13 4.11
CA ILE A 139 4.86 5.69 3.78
C ILE A 139 5.10 7.11 3.26
N THR A 140 4.48 7.47 2.13
CA THR A 140 4.68 8.79 1.51
C THR A 140 3.49 9.23 0.69
N ASP A 141 3.32 10.55 0.56
CA ASP A 141 2.39 11.23 -0.33
C ASP A 141 3.06 11.83 -1.58
N ASP A 142 4.28 11.40 -1.93
CA ASP A 142 4.97 11.84 -3.14
C ASP A 142 4.18 11.47 -4.40
N LYS A 143 3.53 12.47 -4.98
CA LYS A 143 2.67 12.31 -6.16
C LYS A 143 3.39 11.72 -7.36
N LYS A 144 4.69 12.07 -7.55
CA LYS A 144 5.47 11.56 -8.70
C LYS A 144 5.75 10.07 -8.55
N LEU A 145 6.12 9.66 -7.31
CA LEU A 145 6.33 8.26 -6.99
C LEU A 145 5.03 7.47 -7.14
N ILE A 146 3.93 7.96 -6.57
CA ILE A 146 2.61 7.31 -6.62
C ILE A 146 2.15 7.11 -8.07
N LEU A 147 2.25 8.13 -8.92
CA LEU A 147 1.89 8.02 -10.34
C LEU A 147 2.74 6.97 -11.07
N LYS A 148 4.04 6.94 -10.81
CA LYS A 148 4.95 5.95 -11.40
C LYS A 148 4.64 4.53 -10.96
N LEU A 149 4.34 4.33 -9.67
CA LEU A 149 3.93 3.03 -9.14
C LEU A 149 2.60 2.58 -9.72
N LYS A 150 1.59 3.48 -9.78
CA LYS A 150 0.27 3.19 -10.36
C LYS A 150 0.38 2.76 -11.81
N GLU A 151 1.16 3.49 -12.62
CA GLU A 151 1.41 3.14 -14.02
C GLU A 151 2.10 1.77 -14.16
N PHE A 152 3.08 1.49 -13.33
CA PHE A 152 3.78 0.21 -13.36
C PHE A 152 2.88 -0.96 -12.95
N MET A 153 2.16 -0.83 -11.83
CA MET A 153 1.29 -1.88 -11.29
C MET A 153 0.09 -2.18 -12.21
N SER A 154 -0.37 -1.21 -13.01
CA SER A 154 -1.46 -1.43 -13.96
C SER A 154 -1.08 -2.29 -15.17
N LYS A 155 0.22 -2.58 -15.36
CA LYS A 155 0.76 -3.38 -16.48
C LYS A 155 1.08 -4.83 -16.08
N ILE A 156 0.98 -5.15 -14.80
CA ILE A 156 1.17 -6.49 -14.26
C ILE A 156 -0.20 -7.17 -14.12
#